data_9fb2c9d4274bacf6d91bad7cae032f37
#
_entry.id   9fb2c9d4274bacf6d91bad7cae032f37
#
_cell.length_a   1.000
_cell.length_b   1.000
_cell.length_c   1.000
_cell.angle_alpha   90.00
_cell.angle_beta   90.00
_cell.angle_gamma   90.00
#
_symmetry.space_group_name_H-M   'P 1'
#
loop_
_entity.id
_entity.type
_entity.pdbx_description
1 polymer ?
#
loop_
_entity_poly.entity_id
_entity_poly.type
_entity_poly.pdbx_seq_one_letter_code
_entity_poly.pdbx_strand_id
1 'polypeptide(L)'
;MCRVVAKSPQHPRGHAGNTIFSQLNRGPMTTNSTTETPTPLDLSLYLVTGENPVETVRRARHATCIQVRSKPISARDLYDLAEEIARIALPHQKILIDDRVDVALALRARGVRIDGVHIGQDDLPVADARRLLGEHAIIGLTTGTRELVERANTVAHLIDYIGAGPFRPSPTKTSNRPPLGIEGLRELAELSKVPVVAIGDIWPQDCPSIRETGVAGVAMARAFVEKPELQA
;
A
#
# COMPACT_ATOMS: atom_id res chain seq x y z
N MET A 1 42.17 -42.07 -23.29
CA MET A 1 43.53 -41.53 -23.42
C MET A 1 43.47 -40.27 -24.26
N CYS A 2 43.69 -39.15 -23.69
CA CYS A 2 44.50 -38.00 -24.10
C CYS A 2 44.13 -36.81 -23.19
N ARG A 3 45.06 -36.50 -22.29
CA ARG A 3 45.07 -35.25 -21.50
C ARG A 3 45.57 -34.13 -22.41
N VAL A 4 44.87 -32.97 -22.37
CA VAL A 4 45.45 -31.71 -22.83
C VAL A 4 45.42 -30.74 -21.68
N VAL A 5 46.59 -30.33 -21.23
CA VAL A 5 46.90 -29.33 -20.22
C VAL A 5 46.98 -27.99 -20.94
N ALA A 6 46.19 -27.02 -20.55
CA ALA A 6 46.32 -25.65 -21.04
C ALA A 6 46.94 -24.75 -19.96
N LYS A 7 47.98 -24.04 -20.38
CA LYS A 7 48.81 -23.10 -19.60
C LYS A 7 48.07 -21.76 -19.39
N SER A 8 48.23 -21.22 -18.18
CA SER A 8 47.89 -19.82 -17.82
C SER A 8 48.94 -18.84 -18.38
N PRO A 9 48.55 -17.64 -18.83
CA PRO A 9 49.51 -16.55 -19.01
C PRO A 9 49.57 -15.65 -17.80
N GLN A 10 50.81 -15.24 -17.49
CA GLN A 10 51.20 -14.35 -16.40
C GLN A 10 50.95 -12.86 -16.74
N HIS A 11 50.60 -12.06 -15.70
CA HIS A 11 50.55 -10.60 -15.74
C HIS A 11 51.96 -9.97 -15.71
N PRO A 12 52.14 -8.82 -16.32
CA PRO A 12 53.15 -7.85 -15.88
C PRO A 12 52.51 -6.70 -15.06
N ARG A 13 53.15 -6.40 -13.93
CA ARG A 13 52.90 -5.22 -13.11
C ARG A 13 53.54 -3.99 -13.77
N GLY A 14 52.82 -2.89 -13.78
CA GLY A 14 53.37 -1.58 -14.13
C GLY A 14 52.66 -0.50 -13.30
N HIS A 15 53.44 0.18 -12.44
CA HIS A 15 53.08 1.35 -11.67
C HIS A 15 52.99 2.58 -12.58
N ALA A 16 51.96 3.42 -12.33
CA ALA A 16 52.16 4.88 -12.26
C ALA A 16 50.84 5.52 -11.81
N GLY A 17 50.92 6.31 -10.75
CA GLY A 17 49.83 7.07 -10.19
C GLY A 17 49.46 8.28 -11.06
N ASN A 18 48.25 8.72 -10.88
CA ASN A 18 47.93 10.15 -10.95
C ASN A 18 46.72 10.48 -10.13
N THR A 19 46.96 11.26 -9.12
CA THR A 19 46.01 11.94 -8.22
C THR A 19 45.32 13.06 -9.00
N ILE A 20 44.06 12.94 -9.31
CA ILE A 20 43.19 14.07 -9.65
C ILE A 20 41.80 13.82 -9.07
N PHE A 21 41.63 14.07 -7.78
CA PHE A 21 40.34 14.35 -7.14
C PHE A 21 40.54 15.36 -6.04
N SER A 22 40.67 16.63 -6.42
CA SER A 22 40.47 17.73 -5.48
C SER A 22 39.70 18.83 -6.20
N GLN A 23 38.70 19.32 -5.50
CA GLN A 23 37.89 20.51 -5.76
C GLN A 23 36.59 20.28 -6.61
N LEU A 24 35.58 19.69 -5.96
CA LEU A 24 34.20 20.11 -6.21
C LEU A 24 33.78 21.04 -5.05
N ASN A 25 33.66 22.28 -5.41
CA ASN A 25 33.27 23.40 -4.60
C ASN A 25 31.87 23.14 -4.00
N ARG A 26 31.80 22.88 -2.68
CA ARG A 26 30.53 22.81 -1.94
C ARG A 26 30.11 24.23 -1.61
N GLY A 27 29.25 24.80 -2.45
CA GLY A 27 28.47 25.96 -2.07
C GLY A 27 27.58 25.64 -0.86
N PRO A 28 27.22 26.62 -0.01
CA PRO A 28 26.36 26.33 1.14
C PRO A 28 25.01 25.84 0.68
N MET A 29 24.69 24.58 1.01
CA MET A 29 23.32 24.05 0.92
C MET A 29 22.50 24.78 1.98
N THR A 30 21.74 25.78 1.56
CA THR A 30 20.64 26.31 2.36
C THR A 30 19.60 25.23 2.53
N THR A 31 19.65 24.52 3.64
CA THR A 31 18.57 23.65 4.08
C THR A 31 17.42 24.54 4.55
N ASN A 32 16.50 24.86 3.65
CA ASN A 32 15.18 25.29 4.05
C ASN A 32 14.45 24.03 4.60
N SER A 33 14.68 23.71 5.86
CA SER A 33 13.85 22.77 6.59
C SER A 33 12.59 23.52 7.02
N THR A 34 11.63 23.65 6.11
CA THR A 34 10.24 23.79 6.54
C THR A 34 9.88 22.45 7.17
N THR A 35 9.79 22.41 8.49
CA THR A 35 9.19 21.32 9.26
C THR A 35 7.70 21.33 8.97
N GLU A 36 7.32 20.83 7.79
CA GLU A 36 5.92 20.47 7.54
C GLU A 36 5.60 19.32 8.49
N THR A 37 4.73 19.58 9.46
CA THR A 37 4.16 18.51 10.29
C THR A 37 3.51 17.52 9.35
N PRO A 38 3.86 16.21 9.40
CA PRO A 38 3.29 15.24 8.48
C PRO A 38 1.76 15.29 8.60
N THR A 39 1.09 15.58 7.50
CA THR A 39 -0.38 15.54 7.47
C THR A 39 -0.82 14.13 7.87
N PRO A 40 -1.70 13.96 8.88
CA PRO A 40 -2.19 12.68 9.29
C PRO A 40 -2.74 11.89 8.09
N LEU A 41 -2.51 10.56 8.08
CA LEU A 41 -3.04 9.68 7.04
C LEU A 41 -4.57 9.69 7.07
N ASP A 42 -5.19 10.23 6.02
CA ASP A 42 -6.65 10.25 5.87
C ASP A 42 -7.13 8.95 5.21
N LEU A 43 -7.83 8.14 5.99
CA LEU A 43 -8.43 6.87 5.57
C LEU A 43 -9.95 6.93 5.50
N SER A 44 -10.56 8.12 5.63
CA SER A 44 -12.00 8.31 5.82
C SER A 44 -12.85 7.75 4.68
N LEU A 45 -12.38 7.84 3.44
CA LEU A 45 -13.04 7.28 2.26
C LEU A 45 -12.03 6.56 1.37
N TYR A 46 -12.07 5.24 1.37
CA TYR A 46 -11.07 4.40 0.79
C TYR A 46 -11.65 3.61 -0.41
N LEU A 47 -11.10 3.86 -1.60
CA LEU A 47 -11.43 3.11 -2.81
C LEU A 47 -10.56 1.85 -2.90
N VAL A 48 -11.19 0.68 -3.01
CA VAL A 48 -10.52 -0.54 -3.50
C VAL A 48 -10.95 -0.73 -4.94
N THR A 49 -10.00 -0.72 -5.89
CA THR A 49 -10.34 -0.89 -7.30
C THR A 49 -10.86 -2.30 -7.59
N GLY A 50 -11.66 -2.42 -8.63
CA GLY A 50 -12.26 -3.66 -9.10
C GLY A 50 -12.39 -3.62 -10.61
N GLU A 51 -13.62 -3.74 -11.12
CA GLU A 51 -13.91 -3.57 -12.54
C GLU A 51 -13.66 -2.13 -13.00
N ASN A 52 -13.16 -1.96 -14.23
CA ASN A 52 -12.85 -0.65 -14.82
C ASN A 52 -12.04 0.29 -13.91
N PRO A 53 -10.89 -0.15 -13.38
CA PRO A 53 -10.19 0.52 -12.30
C PRO A 53 -9.79 1.96 -12.63
N VAL A 54 -9.31 2.22 -13.85
CA VAL A 54 -8.86 3.55 -14.29
C VAL A 54 -10.04 4.53 -14.33
N GLU A 55 -11.16 4.12 -14.91
CA GLU A 55 -12.36 4.96 -15.00
C GLU A 55 -12.97 5.20 -13.60
N THR A 56 -12.98 4.19 -12.75
CA THR A 56 -13.44 4.32 -11.36
C THR A 56 -12.59 5.35 -10.60
N VAL A 57 -11.26 5.30 -10.74
CA VAL A 57 -10.35 6.27 -10.10
C VAL A 57 -10.58 7.70 -10.64
N ARG A 58 -10.77 7.87 -11.96
CA ARG A 58 -11.05 9.19 -12.54
C ARG A 58 -12.29 9.85 -11.92
N ARG A 59 -13.28 9.06 -11.56
CA ARG A 59 -14.55 9.53 -10.98
C ARG A 59 -14.49 9.65 -9.46
N ALA A 60 -13.69 8.83 -8.77
CA ALA A 60 -13.60 8.78 -7.31
C ALA A 60 -12.81 9.97 -6.71
N ARG A 61 -13.22 11.20 -7.04
CA ARG A 61 -12.47 12.42 -6.69
C ARG A 61 -12.39 12.69 -5.18
N HIS A 62 -13.38 12.19 -4.43
CA HIS A 62 -13.43 12.35 -2.97
C HIS A 62 -12.73 11.24 -2.19
N ALA A 63 -12.31 10.16 -2.87
CA ALA A 63 -11.53 9.13 -2.19
C ALA A 63 -10.22 9.71 -1.65
N THR A 64 -9.89 9.39 -0.41
CA THR A 64 -8.66 9.85 0.25
C THR A 64 -7.52 8.85 0.07
N CYS A 65 -7.88 7.58 -0.14
CA CYS A 65 -6.95 6.49 -0.38
C CYS A 65 -7.45 5.58 -1.51
N ILE A 66 -6.53 5.08 -2.33
CA ILE A 66 -6.81 4.18 -3.47
C ILE A 66 -5.95 2.93 -3.30
N GLN A 67 -6.56 1.77 -3.14
CA GLN A 67 -5.87 0.48 -3.24
C GLN A 67 -6.03 -0.06 -4.66
N VAL A 68 -4.93 -0.16 -5.37
CA VAL A 68 -4.88 -0.74 -6.71
C VAL A 68 -4.94 -2.26 -6.59
N ARG A 69 -6.11 -2.81 -6.84
CA ARG A 69 -6.42 -4.24 -6.76
C ARG A 69 -7.17 -4.68 -8.01
N SER A 70 -6.66 -5.73 -8.66
CA SER A 70 -7.33 -6.43 -9.75
C SER A 70 -6.90 -7.90 -9.66
N LYS A 71 -7.83 -8.82 -9.45
CA LYS A 71 -7.54 -10.25 -9.29
C LYS A 71 -8.49 -11.10 -10.14
N PRO A 72 -7.96 -12.09 -10.89
CA PRO A 72 -6.53 -12.39 -11.05
C PRO A 72 -5.82 -11.38 -11.96
N ILE A 73 -4.54 -11.07 -11.67
CA ILE A 73 -3.74 -10.16 -12.50
C ILE A 73 -2.25 -10.59 -12.47
N SER A 74 -1.54 -10.43 -13.58
CA SER A 74 -0.10 -10.65 -13.61
C SER A 74 0.66 -9.48 -12.93
N ALA A 75 1.91 -9.71 -12.53
CA ALA A 75 2.75 -8.62 -12.00
C ALA A 75 2.94 -7.50 -13.02
N ARG A 76 3.09 -7.84 -14.29
CA ARG A 76 3.25 -6.88 -15.38
C ARG A 76 2.00 -6.00 -15.53
N ASP A 77 0.83 -6.61 -15.61
CA ASP A 77 -0.41 -5.88 -15.81
C ASP A 77 -0.75 -5.02 -14.59
N LEU A 78 -0.47 -5.51 -13.37
CA LEU A 78 -0.64 -4.71 -12.15
C LEU A 78 0.31 -3.51 -12.12
N TYR A 79 1.55 -3.71 -12.57
CA TYR A 79 2.54 -2.64 -12.69
C TYR A 79 2.06 -1.54 -13.65
N ASP A 80 1.63 -1.91 -14.86
CA ASP A 80 1.17 -0.97 -15.88
C ASP A 80 -0.11 -0.25 -15.41
N LEU A 81 -1.05 -0.97 -14.80
CA LEU A 81 -2.26 -0.41 -14.20
C LEU A 81 -1.95 0.60 -13.08
N ALA A 82 -1.04 0.24 -12.17
CA ALA A 82 -0.68 1.11 -11.06
C ALA A 82 0.04 2.38 -11.53
N GLU A 83 0.90 2.27 -12.55
CA GLU A 83 1.53 3.44 -13.18
C GLU A 83 0.51 4.36 -13.83
N GLU A 84 -0.51 3.82 -14.50
CA GLU A 84 -1.60 4.62 -15.08
C GLU A 84 -2.44 5.31 -13.99
N ILE A 85 -2.82 4.58 -12.94
CA ILE A 85 -3.56 5.15 -11.80
C ILE A 85 -2.74 6.26 -11.13
N ALA A 86 -1.44 6.08 -10.95
CA ALA A 86 -0.57 7.10 -10.34
C ALA A 86 -0.53 8.41 -11.15
N ARG A 87 -0.70 8.35 -12.48
CA ARG A 87 -0.75 9.56 -13.33
C ARG A 87 -2.06 10.32 -13.21
N ILE A 88 -3.17 9.65 -12.90
CA ILE A 88 -4.51 10.27 -12.87
C ILE A 88 -5.01 10.58 -11.47
N ALA A 89 -4.45 9.95 -10.46
CA ALA A 89 -4.83 10.16 -9.06
C ALA A 89 -4.50 11.59 -8.61
N LEU A 90 -5.40 12.17 -7.81
CA LEU A 90 -5.28 13.53 -7.30
C LEU A 90 -4.18 13.64 -6.23
N PRO A 91 -3.59 14.82 -6.00
CA PRO A 91 -2.48 14.99 -5.05
C PRO A 91 -2.79 14.54 -3.62
N HIS A 92 -4.04 14.70 -3.15
CA HIS A 92 -4.47 14.31 -1.81
C HIS A 92 -4.69 12.80 -1.65
N GLN A 93 -4.89 12.07 -2.76
CA GLN A 93 -5.18 10.63 -2.75
C GLN A 93 -3.91 9.83 -2.51
N LYS A 94 -3.90 8.96 -1.52
CA LYS A 94 -2.82 8.00 -1.29
C LYS A 94 -3.01 6.77 -2.19
N ILE A 95 -1.91 6.26 -2.76
CA ILE A 95 -1.94 5.13 -3.68
C ILE A 95 -1.21 3.94 -3.06
N LEU A 96 -1.94 2.86 -2.83
CA LEU A 96 -1.42 1.62 -2.28
C LEU A 96 -1.57 0.47 -3.27
N ILE A 97 -0.58 -0.41 -3.32
CA ILE A 97 -0.64 -1.63 -4.13
C ILE A 97 -1.14 -2.78 -3.27
N ASP A 98 -2.12 -3.54 -3.77
CA ASP A 98 -2.64 -4.75 -3.12
C ASP A 98 -1.63 -5.89 -3.22
N ASP A 99 -1.23 -6.48 -2.08
CA ASP A 99 -0.38 -7.67 -1.89
C ASP A 99 1.06 -7.58 -2.44
N ARG A 100 1.32 -6.84 -3.50
CA ARG A 100 2.54 -6.92 -4.31
C ARG A 100 3.57 -5.84 -3.95
N VAL A 101 4.36 -6.12 -2.90
CA VAL A 101 5.48 -5.26 -2.45
C VAL A 101 6.53 -5.05 -3.54
N ASP A 102 6.81 -6.09 -4.33
CA ASP A 102 7.75 -6.03 -5.46
C ASP A 102 7.32 -5.03 -6.55
N VAL A 103 6.03 -5.00 -6.88
CA VAL A 103 5.47 -4.03 -7.84
C VAL A 103 5.57 -2.61 -7.29
N ALA A 104 5.24 -2.40 -6.02
CA ALA A 104 5.36 -1.11 -5.36
C ALA A 104 6.81 -0.61 -5.37
N LEU A 105 7.78 -1.47 -5.06
CA LEU A 105 9.21 -1.14 -5.10
C LEU A 105 9.69 -0.77 -6.51
N ALA A 106 9.31 -1.55 -7.52
CA ALA A 106 9.72 -1.32 -8.90
C ALA A 106 9.22 0.03 -9.43
N LEU A 107 7.97 0.40 -9.10
CA LEU A 107 7.38 1.70 -9.47
C LEU A 107 8.07 2.86 -8.73
N ARG A 108 8.26 2.74 -7.41
CA ARG A 108 8.94 3.76 -6.59
C ARG A 108 10.38 3.98 -7.04
N ALA A 109 11.10 2.93 -7.41
CA ALA A 109 12.48 3.04 -7.93
C ALA A 109 12.58 3.86 -9.22
N ARG A 110 11.47 3.99 -9.97
CA ARG A 110 11.36 4.86 -11.16
C ARG A 110 10.78 6.24 -10.86
N GLY A 111 10.55 6.57 -9.59
CA GLY A 111 9.99 7.85 -9.19
C GLY A 111 8.46 7.94 -9.38
N VAL A 112 7.77 6.83 -9.65
CA VAL A 112 6.30 6.80 -9.69
C VAL A 112 5.76 6.93 -8.28
N ARG A 113 4.76 7.80 -8.09
CA ARG A 113 4.13 8.05 -6.80
C ARG A 113 3.29 6.84 -6.36
N ILE A 114 3.89 5.98 -5.54
CA ILE A 114 3.22 4.91 -4.81
C ILE A 114 3.50 5.15 -3.33
N ASP A 115 2.45 5.37 -2.55
CA ASP A 115 2.57 5.71 -1.13
C ASP A 115 2.84 4.47 -0.26
N GLY A 116 2.43 3.28 -0.72
CA GLY A 116 2.70 2.05 0.04
C GLY A 116 1.97 0.83 -0.49
N VAL A 117 1.62 -0.07 0.42
CA VAL A 117 0.98 -1.36 0.13
C VAL A 117 -0.13 -1.68 1.13
N HIS A 118 -1.07 -2.53 0.71
CA HIS A 118 -1.96 -3.25 1.62
C HIS A 118 -1.72 -4.74 1.45
N ILE A 119 -1.37 -5.44 2.52
CA ILE A 119 -0.98 -6.86 2.49
C ILE A 119 -1.93 -7.71 3.33
N GLY A 120 -2.08 -8.96 2.92
CA GLY A 120 -2.84 -9.99 3.63
C GLY A 120 -1.97 -10.81 4.59
N GLN A 121 -2.58 -11.84 5.16
CA GLN A 121 -1.90 -12.72 6.13
C GLN A 121 -0.94 -13.72 5.49
N ASP A 122 -1.15 -14.01 4.19
CA ASP A 122 -0.37 -14.99 3.41
C ASP A 122 0.63 -14.32 2.46
N ASP A 123 0.71 -12.97 2.51
CA ASP A 123 1.64 -12.18 1.71
C ASP A 123 2.98 -12.01 2.43
N LEU A 124 3.84 -11.13 1.90
CA LEU A 124 5.14 -10.86 2.51
C LEU A 124 4.99 -10.41 3.97
N PRO A 125 5.78 -10.96 4.91
CA PRO A 125 5.71 -10.55 6.31
C PRO A 125 5.87 -9.04 6.49
N VAL A 126 5.07 -8.45 7.39
CA VAL A 126 5.04 -7.00 7.68
C VAL A 126 6.44 -6.41 7.90
N ALA A 127 7.28 -7.11 8.68
CA ALA A 127 8.63 -6.64 8.98
C ALA A 127 9.51 -6.54 7.74
N ASP A 128 9.36 -7.50 6.80
CA ASP A 128 10.08 -7.48 5.53
C ASP A 128 9.53 -6.41 4.58
N ALA A 129 8.20 -6.25 4.52
CA ALA A 129 7.58 -5.18 3.75
C ALA A 129 8.05 -3.80 4.25
N ARG A 130 8.07 -3.56 5.56
CA ARG A 130 8.56 -2.31 6.16
C ARG A 130 10.04 -2.07 5.85
N ARG A 131 10.88 -3.10 6.01
CA ARG A 131 12.31 -3.00 5.69
C ARG A 131 12.58 -2.65 4.23
N LEU A 132 11.81 -3.21 3.30
CA LEU A 132 11.96 -2.98 1.87
C LEU A 132 11.43 -1.61 1.44
N LEU A 133 10.27 -1.21 1.95
CA LEU A 133 9.59 0.02 1.52
C LEU A 133 10.09 1.27 2.26
N GLY A 134 10.74 1.11 3.41
CA GLY A 134 11.24 2.19 4.26
C GLY A 134 10.17 2.73 5.23
N GLU A 135 10.60 3.60 6.15
CA GLU A 135 9.79 4.09 7.27
C GLU A 135 8.59 4.96 6.85
N HIS A 136 8.69 5.64 5.71
CA HIS A 136 7.66 6.57 5.23
C HIS A 136 6.60 5.91 4.34
N ALA A 137 6.71 4.62 4.04
CA ALA A 137 5.70 3.91 3.25
C ALA A 137 4.48 3.60 4.12
N ILE A 138 3.30 3.70 3.54
CA ILE A 138 2.06 3.27 4.18
C ILE A 138 1.95 1.75 4.06
N ILE A 139 1.77 1.06 5.18
CA ILE A 139 1.52 -0.38 5.21
C ILE A 139 0.19 -0.66 5.91
N GLY A 140 -0.78 -1.13 5.16
CA GLY A 140 -2.03 -1.67 5.68
C GLY A 140 -1.95 -3.19 5.82
N LEU A 141 -2.61 -3.74 6.84
CA LEU A 141 -2.67 -5.18 7.07
C LEU A 141 -4.11 -5.67 7.15
N THR A 142 -4.46 -6.69 6.37
CA THR A 142 -5.77 -7.33 6.44
C THR A 142 -5.95 -8.07 7.75
N THR A 143 -7.06 -7.80 8.46
CA THR A 143 -7.50 -8.54 9.64
C THR A 143 -8.97 -8.96 9.48
N GLY A 144 -9.71 -9.18 10.54
CA GLY A 144 -11.14 -9.50 10.51
C GLY A 144 -11.55 -10.51 11.57
N THR A 145 -10.63 -10.81 12.51
CA THR A 145 -10.94 -11.53 13.74
C THR A 145 -10.17 -10.90 14.89
N ARG A 146 -10.62 -11.13 16.12
CA ARG A 146 -9.94 -10.69 17.34
C ARG A 146 -8.48 -11.13 17.35
N GLU A 147 -8.20 -12.38 17.08
CA GLU A 147 -6.84 -12.97 17.12
C GLU A 147 -5.92 -12.30 16.07
N LEU A 148 -6.45 -11.93 14.91
CA LEU A 148 -5.68 -11.22 13.89
C LEU A 148 -5.36 -9.79 14.32
N VAL A 149 -6.27 -9.11 15.00
CA VAL A 149 -6.03 -7.77 15.55
C VAL A 149 -5.03 -7.83 16.70
N GLU A 150 -5.14 -8.79 17.60
CA GLU A 150 -4.16 -9.00 18.69
C GLU A 150 -2.75 -9.25 18.13
N ARG A 151 -2.63 -10.06 17.08
CA ARG A 151 -1.34 -10.25 16.37
C ARG A 151 -0.85 -8.97 15.71
N ALA A 152 -1.72 -8.23 15.02
CA ALA A 152 -1.38 -6.95 14.43
C ALA A 152 -0.88 -5.93 15.47
N ASN A 153 -1.46 -5.93 16.66
CA ASN A 153 -1.03 -5.11 17.79
C ASN A 153 0.41 -5.36 18.25
N THR A 154 0.94 -6.57 18.03
CA THR A 154 2.36 -6.87 18.35
C THR A 154 3.34 -6.21 17.39
N VAL A 155 2.88 -5.88 16.20
CA VAL A 155 3.65 -5.22 15.13
C VAL A 155 3.09 -3.83 14.77
N ALA A 156 2.32 -3.22 15.66
CA ALA A 156 1.68 -1.92 15.43
C ALA A 156 2.65 -0.81 15.01
N HIS A 157 3.91 -0.87 15.44
CA HIS A 157 4.96 0.07 15.06
C HIS A 157 5.46 -0.10 13.60
N LEU A 158 5.05 -1.16 12.91
CA LEU A 158 5.44 -1.46 11.53
C LEU A 158 4.31 -1.22 10.51
N ILE A 159 3.08 -1.02 10.99
CA ILE A 159 1.89 -0.84 10.14
C ILE A 159 1.22 0.50 10.45
N ASP A 160 0.51 1.04 9.48
CA ASP A 160 -0.14 2.33 9.61
C ASP A 160 -1.64 2.19 9.87
N TYR A 161 -2.23 1.08 9.46
CA TYR A 161 -3.65 0.76 9.69
C TYR A 161 -3.93 -0.73 9.48
N ILE A 162 -5.10 -1.16 9.93
CA ILE A 162 -5.63 -2.49 9.61
C ILE A 162 -6.94 -2.38 8.83
N GLY A 163 -7.17 -3.34 7.92
CA GLY A 163 -8.45 -3.54 7.25
C GLY A 163 -9.26 -4.61 7.96
N ALA A 164 -10.45 -4.27 8.47
CA ALA A 164 -11.34 -5.19 9.20
C ALA A 164 -12.59 -5.54 8.37
N GLY A 165 -12.81 -6.82 8.13
CA GLY A 165 -13.95 -7.30 7.36
C GLY A 165 -14.00 -8.83 7.20
N PRO A 166 -15.06 -9.35 6.57
CA PRO A 166 -16.10 -8.59 5.86
C PRO A 166 -17.17 -8.01 6.81
N PHE A 167 -17.66 -6.80 6.51
CA PHE A 167 -18.79 -6.20 7.21
C PHE A 167 -20.07 -7.02 7.02
N ARG A 168 -20.35 -7.39 5.76
CA ARG A 168 -21.40 -8.35 5.37
C ARG A 168 -20.90 -9.33 4.31
N PRO A 169 -21.58 -10.44 4.02
CA PRO A 169 -21.20 -11.34 2.94
C PRO A 169 -21.07 -10.58 1.62
N SER A 170 -19.99 -10.85 0.87
CA SER A 170 -19.71 -10.16 -0.39
C SER A 170 -19.60 -11.15 -1.55
N PRO A 171 -20.19 -10.87 -2.71
CA PRO A 171 -20.02 -11.73 -3.89
C PRO A 171 -18.64 -11.64 -4.53
N THR A 172 -17.88 -10.55 -4.24
CA THR A 172 -16.60 -10.26 -4.91
C THR A 172 -15.39 -10.89 -4.22
N LYS A 173 -15.53 -11.31 -2.97
CA LYS A 173 -14.47 -12.01 -2.22
C LYS A 173 -15.08 -13.11 -1.38
N THR A 174 -14.83 -14.35 -1.77
CA THR A 174 -15.18 -15.51 -0.93
C THR A 174 -14.33 -15.45 0.34
N SER A 175 -14.95 -15.18 1.46
CA SER A 175 -14.30 -15.21 2.77
C SER A 175 -14.95 -16.31 3.59
N ASN A 176 -14.12 -17.18 4.15
CA ASN A 176 -14.59 -18.18 5.12
C ASN A 176 -14.82 -17.58 6.52
N ARG A 177 -14.65 -16.26 6.67
CA ARG A 177 -14.87 -15.55 7.94
C ARG A 177 -16.32 -15.12 8.04
N PRO A 178 -16.92 -15.23 9.22
CA PRO A 178 -18.26 -14.69 9.45
C PRO A 178 -18.25 -13.17 9.27
N PRO A 179 -19.37 -12.58 8.84
CA PRO A 179 -19.49 -11.11 8.76
C PRO A 179 -19.41 -10.49 10.15
N LEU A 180 -18.74 -9.35 10.25
CA LEU A 180 -18.52 -8.64 11.51
C LEU A 180 -19.76 -7.86 11.96
N GLY A 181 -20.52 -7.27 11.02
CA GLY A 181 -21.58 -6.34 11.37
C GLY A 181 -21.07 -5.12 12.16
N ILE A 182 -21.98 -4.38 12.76
CA ILE A 182 -21.66 -3.19 13.55
C ILE A 182 -20.89 -3.57 14.83
N GLU A 183 -21.37 -4.56 15.57
CA GLU A 183 -20.77 -4.95 16.85
C GLU A 183 -19.36 -5.52 16.68
N GLY A 184 -19.13 -6.36 15.67
CA GLY A 184 -17.80 -6.87 15.39
C GLY A 184 -16.82 -5.77 14.96
N LEU A 185 -17.28 -4.76 14.19
CA LEU A 185 -16.43 -3.62 13.84
C LEU A 185 -16.09 -2.79 15.09
N ARG A 186 -17.04 -2.54 15.98
CA ARG A 186 -16.83 -1.83 17.25
C ARG A 186 -15.79 -2.54 18.10
N GLU A 187 -15.97 -3.86 18.32
CA GLU A 187 -15.04 -4.68 19.08
C GLU A 187 -13.61 -4.58 18.53
N LEU A 188 -13.45 -4.72 17.20
CA LEU A 188 -12.13 -4.68 16.59
C LEU A 188 -11.52 -3.25 16.60
N ALA A 189 -12.34 -2.20 16.50
CA ALA A 189 -11.89 -0.82 16.60
C ALA A 189 -11.37 -0.49 18.00
N GLU A 190 -12.08 -0.94 19.04
CA GLU A 190 -11.65 -0.77 20.45
C GLU A 190 -10.39 -1.56 20.79
N LEU A 191 -10.22 -2.75 20.19
CA LEU A 191 -9.07 -3.62 20.43
C LEU A 191 -7.80 -3.13 19.73
N SER A 192 -7.93 -2.48 18.59
CA SER A 192 -6.80 -2.12 17.71
C SER A 192 -5.97 -0.97 18.27
N LYS A 193 -4.63 -1.11 18.21
CA LYS A 193 -3.67 -0.04 18.53
C LYS A 193 -3.39 0.90 17.35
N VAL A 194 -3.91 0.59 16.17
CA VAL A 194 -3.76 1.38 14.95
C VAL A 194 -5.13 1.66 14.33
N PRO A 195 -5.25 2.68 13.46
CA PRO A 195 -6.51 2.99 12.77
C PRO A 195 -7.12 1.77 12.09
N VAL A 196 -8.44 1.62 12.16
CA VAL A 196 -9.20 0.53 11.53
C VAL A 196 -9.98 1.07 10.35
N VAL A 197 -9.86 0.42 9.20
CA VAL A 197 -10.67 0.66 8.01
C VAL A 197 -11.65 -0.51 7.84
N ALA A 198 -12.95 -0.21 7.91
CA ALA A 198 -14.00 -1.20 7.69
C ALA A 198 -14.11 -1.53 6.19
N ILE A 199 -14.25 -2.82 5.86
CA ILE A 199 -14.42 -3.30 4.49
C ILE A 199 -15.39 -4.48 4.42
N GLY A 200 -15.96 -4.73 3.26
CA GLY A 200 -16.77 -5.91 2.98
C GLY A 200 -18.21 -5.56 2.68
N ASP A 201 -18.46 -5.25 1.41
CA ASP A 201 -19.76 -4.91 0.86
C ASP A 201 -20.45 -3.72 1.55
N ILE A 202 -19.67 -2.68 1.85
CA ILE A 202 -20.14 -1.44 2.46
C ILE A 202 -20.70 -0.52 1.37
N TRP A 203 -21.81 0.12 1.68
CA TRP A 203 -22.50 1.09 0.83
C TRP A 203 -22.65 2.44 1.54
N PRO A 204 -22.91 3.56 0.81
CA PRO A 204 -23.00 4.90 1.42
C PRO A 204 -23.96 4.99 2.59
N GLN A 205 -25.10 4.30 2.52
CA GLN A 205 -26.11 4.29 3.59
C GLN A 205 -25.63 3.61 4.89
N ASP A 206 -24.58 2.77 4.82
CA ASP A 206 -24.02 2.11 6.01
C ASP A 206 -23.02 3.03 6.75
N CYS A 207 -22.48 4.03 6.06
CA CYS A 207 -21.38 4.85 6.59
C CYS A 207 -21.69 5.54 7.93
N PRO A 208 -22.89 6.12 8.17
CA PRO A 208 -23.17 6.76 9.46
C PRO A 208 -22.99 5.79 10.63
N SER A 209 -23.68 4.63 10.59
CA SER A 209 -23.61 3.63 11.65
C SER A 209 -22.24 2.97 11.79
N ILE A 210 -21.52 2.77 10.69
CA ILE A 210 -20.15 2.23 10.73
C ILE A 210 -19.19 3.22 11.40
N ARG A 211 -19.29 4.53 11.12
CA ARG A 211 -18.44 5.55 11.76
C ARG A 211 -18.64 5.61 13.27
N GLU A 212 -19.84 5.37 13.77
CA GLU A 212 -20.14 5.31 15.20
C GLU A 212 -19.45 4.14 15.93
N THR A 213 -18.86 3.17 15.19
CA THR A 213 -18.09 2.07 15.78
C THR A 213 -16.67 2.47 16.19
N GLY A 214 -16.21 3.68 15.84
CA GLY A 214 -14.84 4.14 16.13
C GLY A 214 -13.82 3.78 15.06
N VAL A 215 -14.23 3.22 13.89
CA VAL A 215 -13.32 3.01 12.77
C VAL A 215 -12.86 4.35 12.16
N ALA A 216 -11.62 4.37 11.68
CA ALA A 216 -11.02 5.55 11.06
C ALA A 216 -11.57 5.83 9.65
N GLY A 217 -12.15 4.83 9.00
CA GLY A 217 -12.70 4.99 7.66
C GLY A 217 -13.38 3.75 7.12
N VAL A 218 -13.92 3.91 5.91
CA VAL A 218 -14.66 2.86 5.20
C VAL A 218 -14.04 2.62 3.83
N ALA A 219 -13.80 1.34 3.50
CA ALA A 219 -13.33 0.92 2.19
C ALA A 219 -14.48 0.34 1.38
N MET A 220 -14.64 0.86 0.17
CA MET A 220 -15.65 0.43 -0.78
C MET A 220 -15.01 0.04 -2.12
N ALA A 221 -15.61 -0.93 -2.81
CA ALA A 221 -15.26 -1.30 -4.17
C ALA A 221 -16.46 -1.10 -5.10
N ARG A 222 -17.48 -1.98 -5.00
CA ARG A 222 -18.66 -1.95 -5.86
C ARG A 222 -19.43 -0.64 -5.79
N ALA A 223 -19.53 -0.05 -4.61
CA ALA A 223 -20.25 1.22 -4.43
C ALA A 223 -19.68 2.34 -5.32
N PHE A 224 -18.37 2.42 -5.52
CA PHE A 224 -17.76 3.38 -6.44
C PHE A 224 -18.06 3.11 -7.91
N VAL A 225 -18.38 1.88 -8.28
CA VAL A 225 -18.78 1.52 -9.65
C VAL A 225 -20.26 1.77 -9.89
N GLU A 226 -21.11 1.39 -8.92
CA GLU A 226 -22.55 1.33 -9.06
C GLU A 226 -23.28 2.60 -8.62
N LYS A 227 -22.62 3.50 -7.83
CA LYS A 227 -23.21 4.71 -7.26
C LYS A 227 -22.56 5.99 -7.81
N PRO A 228 -23.18 6.63 -8.82
CA PRO A 228 -22.63 7.84 -9.43
C PRO A 228 -22.37 8.98 -8.45
N GLU A 229 -23.15 9.09 -7.37
CA GLU A 229 -23.02 10.12 -6.35
C GLU A 229 -21.71 10.04 -5.54
N LEU A 230 -21.02 8.90 -5.55
CA LEU A 230 -19.67 8.75 -4.98
C LEU A 230 -18.57 9.17 -5.94
N GLN A 231 -18.92 9.40 -7.19
CA GLN A 231 -17.99 9.69 -8.28
C GLN A 231 -17.84 11.20 -8.53
N ALA A 232 -18.76 12.02 -8.03
CA ALA A 232 -18.82 13.47 -8.26
C ALA A 232 -17.95 14.29 -7.28
#